data_8aae254001eed48d4f5b2ce71bd756db
#
_entry.id   8aae254001eed48d4f5b2ce71bd756db
#
_cell.length_a   1.000
_cell.length_b   1.000
_cell.length_c   1.000
_cell.angle_alpha   90.00
_cell.angle_beta   90.00
_cell.angle_gamma   90.00
#
_symmetry.space_group_name_H-M   'P 1'
#
loop_
_entity.id
_entity.type
_entity.pdbx_description
1 polymer ?
#
loop_
_entity_poly.entity_id
_entity_poly.type
_entity_poly.pdbx_seq_one_letter_code
_entity_poly.pdbx_strand_id
1 'polypeptide(L)'
;NGQRESIEGAGDSNWGDGSQESLIVALIDHVGEGEVESFAHAIEDVMGAVRFAVVDWRQMIARLEQAVSDFNQHPPAVAPGVISETVAVCNWLLGGQITFLGMREYTLNGDAQTGELVPVAGSGLGVLRDPSVRELSRGGEELELTPEIRKFVFGPQPLIITKSSVLSKVHRRAHMDYVGLKLYGADGEQRGELRIIGLFTSNAYTDRLEKIPFLRQRVEAVLRRTGHAPGSHDGKALVNVLENFPRDELFRIGIEQLLTWSRGILDLELRPRVRVFARRDRFDRFVSVFVYVPRDRYTSQLREQTGQLLAREIGGHVSAYTPFFPEGNLVRVHYIIGRGSVEERQDLDGPDLERQITELSLNWSDRLTGSIEKQGGDVAGLGFKYAKAFDPGYAELFPVERALEDVRRIERLSDAQPAAIDFVPDEGHEERVRATVYRFDRPIPLSERVPVLENFGFSSIYERSFEVHPLIDGAPRLVALHDM
;
A
#
# COMPACT_ATOMS: atom_id res chain seq x y z
N ASN A 1 -45.59 -0.42 -7.39
CA ASN A 1 -46.25 0.29 -6.26
C ASN A 1 -47.23 -0.69 -5.58
N GLY A 2 -46.72 -1.67 -4.83
CA GLY A 2 -47.53 -2.51 -3.94
C GLY A 2 -47.86 -1.73 -2.67
N GLN A 3 -49.11 -1.62 -2.34
CA GLN A 3 -49.51 -1.13 -1.00
C GLN A 3 -49.21 -2.25 0.01
N ARG A 4 -48.58 -1.88 1.15
CA ARG A 4 -48.39 -2.81 2.28
C ARG A 4 -49.71 -3.10 2.94
N GLU A 5 -50.08 -4.37 3.05
CA GLU A 5 -51.31 -4.80 3.70
C GLU A 5 -51.11 -5.04 5.21
N SER A 6 -49.95 -5.54 5.62
CA SER A 6 -49.60 -5.70 7.04
C SER A 6 -48.07 -5.90 7.21
N ILE A 7 -47.56 -5.70 8.45
CA ILE A 7 -46.20 -6.04 8.87
C ILE A 7 -46.36 -7.11 9.98
N GLU A 8 -45.85 -8.33 9.72
CA GLU A 8 -45.78 -9.39 10.72
C GLU A 8 -44.45 -9.40 11.44
N GLY A 9 -44.44 -9.63 12.74
CA GLY A 9 -43.24 -9.59 13.56
C GLY A 9 -42.33 -10.83 13.35
N ALA A 10 -41.04 -10.70 13.58
CA ALA A 10 -40.00 -11.70 13.37
C ALA A 10 -40.08 -12.91 14.37
N GLY A 11 -41.22 -13.46 14.62
CA GLY A 11 -41.41 -14.54 15.60
C GLY A 11 -42.27 -15.72 15.13
N ASP A 12 -43.06 -15.57 14.08
CA ASP A 12 -43.96 -16.61 13.63
C ASP A 12 -43.35 -17.45 12.49
N SER A 13 -43.27 -18.76 12.71
CA SER A 13 -42.69 -19.73 11.78
C SER A 13 -43.57 -20.07 10.54
N ASN A 14 -44.70 -19.41 10.36
CA ASN A 14 -45.57 -19.50 9.19
C ASN A 14 -45.48 -18.23 8.35
N TRP A 15 -44.43 -18.15 7.58
CA TRP A 15 -44.27 -17.12 6.56
C TRP A 15 -45.22 -17.40 5.40
N GLY A 16 -46.31 -16.68 5.30
CA GLY A 16 -47.16 -16.67 4.11
C GLY A 16 -46.43 -16.10 2.87
N ASP A 17 -47.10 -16.03 1.74
CA ASP A 17 -46.57 -15.51 0.45
C ASP A 17 -46.12 -14.04 0.46
N GLY A 18 -45.92 -13.44 1.65
CA GLY A 18 -45.44 -12.07 1.82
C GLY A 18 -43.94 -11.92 1.54
N SER A 19 -43.56 -10.81 0.94
CA SER A 19 -42.14 -10.47 0.75
C SER A 19 -41.48 -10.16 2.10
N GLN A 20 -40.33 -10.78 2.39
CA GLN A 20 -39.52 -10.46 3.58
C GLN A 20 -38.91 -9.08 3.46
N GLU A 21 -39.07 -8.26 4.49
CA GLU A 21 -38.48 -6.92 4.58
C GLU A 21 -37.61 -6.78 5.81
N SER A 22 -36.53 -6.01 5.69
CA SER A 22 -35.67 -5.63 6.81
C SER A 22 -35.76 -4.13 7.04
N LEU A 23 -35.89 -3.72 8.29
CA LEU A 23 -35.81 -2.32 8.69
C LEU A 23 -34.45 -2.05 9.31
N ILE A 24 -33.71 -1.11 8.73
CA ILE A 24 -32.43 -0.63 9.25
C ILE A 24 -32.60 0.82 9.67
N VAL A 25 -32.31 1.12 10.94
CA VAL A 25 -32.28 2.48 11.47
C VAL A 25 -30.85 2.85 11.78
N ALA A 26 -30.35 3.95 11.18
CA ALA A 26 -29.02 4.46 11.41
C ALA A 26 -29.10 5.93 11.86
N LEU A 27 -28.37 6.26 12.93
CA LEU A 27 -28.15 7.65 13.33
C LEU A 27 -26.88 8.13 12.63
N ILE A 28 -26.99 9.27 11.95
CA ILE A 28 -25.88 9.88 11.19
C ILE A 28 -25.72 11.33 11.64
N ASP A 29 -24.58 11.92 11.35
CA ASP A 29 -24.37 13.36 11.53
C ASP A 29 -25.31 14.16 10.64
N HIS A 30 -25.49 15.44 10.95
CA HIS A 30 -26.38 16.33 10.24
C HIS A 30 -25.98 16.44 8.76
N VAL A 31 -26.94 16.17 7.89
CA VAL A 31 -26.85 16.37 6.44
C VAL A 31 -27.52 17.68 6.09
N GLY A 32 -26.88 18.55 5.32
CA GLY A 32 -27.45 19.81 4.86
C GLY A 32 -28.74 19.61 4.08
N GLU A 33 -29.74 20.51 4.24
CA GLU A 33 -31.04 20.38 3.57
C GLU A 33 -30.94 20.18 2.05
N GLY A 34 -29.95 20.80 1.39
CA GLY A 34 -29.69 20.64 -0.05
C GLY A 34 -29.03 19.30 -0.46
N GLU A 35 -28.56 18.51 0.50
CA GLU A 35 -27.86 17.25 0.28
C GLU A 35 -28.73 16.02 0.59
N VAL A 36 -29.86 16.20 1.28
CA VAL A 36 -30.73 15.09 1.71
C VAL A 36 -31.20 14.24 0.55
N GLU A 37 -31.62 14.88 -0.56
CA GLU A 37 -32.14 14.17 -1.74
C GLU A 37 -31.05 13.37 -2.45
N SER A 38 -29.83 13.93 -2.60
CA SER A 38 -28.68 13.23 -3.18
C SER A 38 -28.22 12.08 -2.30
N PHE A 39 -28.28 12.24 -0.98
CA PHE A 39 -27.97 11.19 -0.01
C PHE A 39 -28.98 10.03 -0.06
N ALA A 40 -30.30 10.35 -0.17
CA ALA A 40 -31.34 9.35 -0.34
C ALA A 40 -31.15 8.53 -1.61
N HIS A 41 -30.90 9.18 -2.75
CA HIS A 41 -30.59 8.50 -4.02
C HIS A 41 -29.34 7.62 -3.90
N ALA A 42 -28.27 8.08 -3.24
CA ALA A 42 -27.08 7.27 -3.05
C ALA A 42 -27.34 5.99 -2.23
N ILE A 43 -28.25 6.06 -1.23
CA ILE A 43 -28.70 4.88 -0.48
C ILE A 43 -29.50 3.93 -1.38
N GLU A 44 -30.45 4.46 -2.16
CA GLU A 44 -31.25 3.67 -3.11
C GLU A 44 -30.38 2.93 -4.14
N ASP A 45 -29.36 3.58 -4.68
CA ASP A 45 -28.37 3.00 -5.57
C ASP A 45 -27.62 1.83 -4.92
N VAL A 46 -27.16 2.02 -3.67
CA VAL A 46 -26.47 0.97 -2.91
C VAL A 46 -27.39 -0.21 -2.66
N MET A 47 -28.63 0.04 -2.20
CA MET A 47 -29.61 -1.00 -1.94
C MET A 47 -30.03 -1.74 -3.23
N GLY A 48 -30.15 -1.01 -4.34
CA GLY A 48 -30.37 -1.58 -5.67
C GLY A 48 -29.23 -2.52 -6.08
N ALA A 49 -27.99 -2.11 -5.90
CA ALA A 49 -26.81 -2.93 -6.18
C ALA A 49 -26.77 -4.21 -5.34
N VAL A 50 -27.07 -4.10 -4.03
CA VAL A 50 -27.18 -5.27 -3.13
C VAL A 50 -28.27 -6.23 -3.61
N ARG A 51 -29.45 -5.70 -3.92
CA ARG A 51 -30.58 -6.50 -4.39
C ARG A 51 -30.23 -7.27 -5.67
N PHE A 52 -29.65 -6.61 -6.65
CA PHE A 52 -29.27 -7.28 -7.90
C PHE A 52 -28.22 -8.37 -7.67
N ALA A 53 -27.20 -8.11 -6.83
CA ALA A 53 -26.20 -9.13 -6.49
C ALA A 53 -26.84 -10.35 -5.83
N VAL A 54 -27.80 -10.14 -4.92
CA VAL A 54 -28.50 -11.21 -4.20
C VAL A 54 -29.49 -11.96 -5.07
N VAL A 55 -30.24 -11.28 -5.95
CA VAL A 55 -31.22 -11.95 -6.83
C VAL A 55 -30.53 -12.80 -7.88
N ASP A 56 -29.40 -12.35 -8.43
CA ASP A 56 -28.76 -12.97 -9.60
C ASP A 56 -27.68 -13.99 -9.22
N TRP A 57 -27.31 -14.15 -7.95
CA TRP A 57 -26.17 -14.97 -7.57
C TRP A 57 -26.23 -16.41 -8.08
N ARG A 58 -27.43 -17.05 -8.05
CA ARG A 58 -27.64 -18.41 -8.56
C ARG A 58 -27.46 -18.47 -10.07
N GLN A 59 -27.90 -17.44 -10.79
CA GLN A 59 -27.73 -17.39 -12.25
C GLN A 59 -26.26 -17.18 -12.62
N MET A 60 -25.50 -16.37 -11.82
CA MET A 60 -24.06 -16.20 -12.02
C MET A 60 -23.31 -17.52 -11.81
N ILE A 61 -23.65 -18.29 -10.76
CA ILE A 61 -23.07 -19.62 -10.52
C ILE A 61 -23.37 -20.55 -11.71
N ALA A 62 -24.63 -20.71 -12.08
CA ALA A 62 -25.04 -21.59 -13.17
C ALA A 62 -24.37 -21.19 -14.51
N ARG A 63 -24.21 -19.88 -14.77
CA ARG A 63 -23.54 -19.40 -15.99
C ARG A 63 -22.05 -19.74 -15.99
N LEU A 64 -21.36 -19.64 -14.85
CA LEU A 64 -19.95 -20.05 -14.74
C LEU A 64 -19.80 -21.57 -14.86
N GLU A 65 -20.67 -22.37 -14.23
CA GLU A 65 -20.69 -23.83 -14.40
C GLU A 65 -20.87 -24.23 -15.88
N GLN A 66 -21.79 -23.59 -16.59
CA GLN A 66 -21.98 -23.81 -18.01
C GLN A 66 -20.72 -23.41 -18.81
N ALA A 67 -20.09 -22.26 -18.51
CA ALA A 67 -18.86 -21.84 -19.19
C ALA A 67 -17.70 -22.81 -18.97
N VAL A 68 -17.58 -23.40 -17.78
CA VAL A 68 -16.60 -24.45 -17.49
C VAL A 68 -16.89 -25.73 -18.26
N SER A 69 -18.16 -26.11 -18.39
CA SER A 69 -18.57 -27.26 -19.21
C SER A 69 -18.21 -27.05 -20.67
N ASP A 70 -18.55 -25.88 -21.24
CA ASP A 70 -18.26 -25.53 -22.62
C ASP A 70 -16.74 -25.48 -22.88
N PHE A 71 -15.97 -24.94 -21.93
CA PHE A 71 -14.50 -24.88 -21.98
C PHE A 71 -13.87 -26.28 -22.02
N ASN A 72 -14.42 -27.23 -21.26
CA ASN A 72 -13.97 -28.62 -21.29
C ASN A 72 -14.32 -29.34 -22.60
N GLN A 73 -15.42 -28.99 -23.22
CA GLN A 73 -15.88 -29.59 -24.50
C GLN A 73 -15.08 -29.00 -25.69
N HIS A 74 -14.73 -27.72 -25.61
CA HIS A 74 -14.04 -26.98 -26.69
C HIS A 74 -12.79 -26.28 -26.11
N PRO A 75 -11.76 -27.05 -25.67
CA PRO A 75 -10.58 -26.46 -25.09
C PRO A 75 -9.72 -25.75 -26.15
N PRO A 76 -9.10 -24.61 -25.81
CA PRO A 76 -8.15 -23.96 -26.70
C PRO A 76 -6.88 -24.79 -26.92
N ALA A 77 -6.12 -24.45 -27.97
CA ALA A 77 -4.84 -25.08 -28.30
C ALA A 77 -3.71 -24.60 -27.37
N VAL A 78 -3.79 -24.92 -26.09
CA VAL A 78 -2.77 -24.63 -25.06
C VAL A 78 -2.34 -25.89 -24.33
N ALA A 79 -1.26 -25.80 -23.53
CA ALA A 79 -0.78 -26.96 -22.79
C ALA A 79 -1.86 -27.53 -21.84
N PRO A 80 -1.99 -28.86 -21.70
CA PRO A 80 -3.01 -29.49 -20.86
C PRO A 80 -2.98 -28.99 -19.40
N GLY A 81 -1.83 -28.66 -18.85
CA GLY A 81 -1.68 -28.08 -17.52
C GLY A 81 -2.33 -26.70 -17.38
N VAL A 82 -2.42 -25.90 -18.46
CA VAL A 82 -3.11 -24.61 -18.46
C VAL A 82 -4.62 -24.81 -18.45
N ILE A 83 -5.11 -25.82 -19.19
CA ILE A 83 -6.53 -26.17 -19.23
C ILE A 83 -6.99 -26.62 -17.85
N SER A 84 -6.30 -27.62 -17.27
CA SER A 84 -6.65 -28.16 -15.96
C SER A 84 -6.61 -27.11 -14.84
N GLU A 85 -5.66 -26.19 -14.90
CA GLU A 85 -5.53 -25.14 -13.91
C GLU A 85 -6.60 -24.05 -14.08
N THR A 86 -6.99 -23.73 -15.31
CA THR A 86 -8.12 -22.82 -15.59
C THR A 86 -9.41 -23.36 -14.98
N VAL A 87 -9.70 -24.65 -15.21
CA VAL A 87 -10.87 -25.33 -14.63
C VAL A 87 -10.79 -25.37 -13.10
N ALA A 88 -9.60 -25.64 -12.56
CA ALA A 88 -9.40 -25.66 -11.11
C ALA A 88 -9.67 -24.29 -10.47
N VAL A 89 -9.25 -23.18 -11.12
CA VAL A 89 -9.58 -21.82 -10.64
C VAL A 89 -11.07 -21.57 -10.68
N CYS A 90 -11.76 -21.90 -11.77
CA CYS A 90 -13.22 -21.72 -11.87
C CYS A 90 -13.96 -22.52 -10.78
N ASN A 91 -13.58 -23.77 -10.56
CA ASN A 91 -14.15 -24.60 -9.49
C ASN A 91 -13.83 -24.06 -8.08
N TRP A 92 -12.64 -23.48 -7.89
CA TRP A 92 -12.26 -22.81 -6.66
C TRP A 92 -13.14 -21.57 -6.38
N LEU A 93 -13.45 -20.77 -7.42
CA LEU A 93 -14.40 -19.67 -7.31
C LEU A 93 -15.82 -20.15 -6.95
N LEU A 94 -16.30 -21.20 -7.64
CA LEU A 94 -17.60 -21.85 -7.36
C LEU A 94 -17.67 -22.44 -5.96
N GLY A 95 -16.52 -22.87 -5.41
CA GLY A 95 -16.37 -23.35 -4.03
C GLY A 95 -16.45 -22.26 -2.95
N GLY A 96 -16.90 -21.06 -3.28
CA GLY A 96 -17.15 -19.97 -2.31
C GLY A 96 -15.94 -19.10 -1.99
N GLN A 97 -14.94 -19.07 -2.85
CA GLN A 97 -13.74 -18.25 -2.65
C GLN A 97 -13.89 -16.81 -3.19
N ILE A 98 -15.01 -16.54 -3.85
CA ILE A 98 -15.40 -15.21 -4.31
C ILE A 98 -16.87 -14.95 -3.96
N THR A 99 -17.17 -13.74 -3.52
CA THR A 99 -18.55 -13.23 -3.50
C THR A 99 -18.85 -12.64 -4.86
N PHE A 100 -19.68 -13.32 -5.64
CA PHE A 100 -20.10 -12.85 -6.97
C PHE A 100 -20.97 -11.60 -6.81
N LEU A 101 -20.58 -10.50 -7.47
CA LEU A 101 -21.30 -9.23 -7.44
C LEU A 101 -21.84 -8.83 -8.80
N GLY A 102 -21.20 -9.26 -9.88
CA GLY A 102 -21.67 -9.01 -11.24
C GLY A 102 -21.00 -9.93 -12.24
N MET A 103 -21.71 -10.15 -13.34
CA MET A 103 -21.26 -10.96 -14.48
C MET A 103 -21.81 -10.41 -15.78
N ARG A 104 -21.02 -10.44 -16.85
CA ARG A 104 -21.47 -10.04 -18.20
C ARG A 104 -20.69 -10.83 -19.25
N GLU A 105 -21.37 -11.20 -20.30
CA GLU A 105 -20.78 -11.88 -21.45
C GLU A 105 -20.44 -10.88 -22.56
N TYR A 106 -19.33 -11.15 -23.24
CA TYR A 106 -18.85 -10.37 -24.38
C TYR A 106 -18.60 -11.30 -25.55
N THR A 107 -18.95 -10.84 -26.71
CA THR A 107 -18.66 -11.51 -28.01
C THR A 107 -17.48 -10.81 -28.67
N LEU A 108 -16.57 -11.59 -29.24
CA LEU A 108 -15.46 -11.07 -30.02
C LEU A 108 -15.94 -10.79 -31.45
N ASN A 109 -15.92 -9.52 -31.85
CA ASN A 109 -16.15 -9.07 -33.23
C ASN A 109 -14.79 -8.84 -33.91
N GLY A 110 -14.50 -9.57 -34.98
CA GLY A 110 -13.20 -9.51 -35.66
C GLY A 110 -12.21 -10.56 -35.15
N ASP A 111 -10.92 -10.34 -35.38
CA ASP A 111 -9.83 -11.23 -35.01
C ASP A 111 -9.01 -10.70 -33.81
N ALA A 112 -7.99 -11.43 -33.40
CA ALA A 112 -7.12 -11.03 -32.27
C ALA A 112 -6.31 -9.73 -32.55
N GLN A 113 -6.17 -9.30 -33.80
CA GLN A 113 -5.40 -8.11 -34.16
C GLN A 113 -6.28 -6.86 -34.26
N THR A 114 -7.46 -6.99 -34.79
CA THR A 114 -8.38 -5.88 -35.07
C THR A 114 -9.68 -5.94 -34.28
N GLY A 115 -9.99 -7.11 -33.68
CA GLY A 115 -11.26 -7.40 -33.02
C GLY A 115 -11.48 -6.58 -31.74
N GLU A 116 -12.75 -6.52 -31.36
CA GLU A 116 -13.28 -5.82 -30.22
C GLU A 116 -14.20 -6.74 -29.41
N LEU A 117 -14.17 -6.65 -28.09
CA LEU A 117 -15.10 -7.36 -27.22
C LEU A 117 -16.33 -6.50 -26.96
N VAL A 118 -17.47 -6.91 -27.57
CA VAL A 118 -18.75 -6.20 -27.46
C VAL A 118 -19.66 -6.89 -26.46
N PRO A 119 -20.26 -6.17 -25.50
CA PRO A 119 -21.14 -6.78 -24.51
C PRO A 119 -22.37 -7.38 -25.17
N VAL A 120 -22.72 -8.61 -24.78
CA VAL A 120 -23.95 -9.29 -25.24
C VAL A 120 -25.15 -8.65 -24.55
N ALA A 121 -26.10 -8.17 -25.32
CA ALA A 121 -27.29 -7.52 -24.79
C ALA A 121 -28.09 -8.46 -23.88
N GLY A 122 -28.46 -7.97 -22.69
CA GLY A 122 -29.22 -8.73 -21.69
C GLY A 122 -28.42 -9.79 -20.91
N SER A 123 -27.10 -9.95 -21.13
CA SER A 123 -26.26 -10.89 -20.40
C SER A 123 -25.79 -10.39 -19.04
N GLY A 124 -26.02 -9.11 -18.74
CA GLY A 124 -25.58 -8.49 -17.47
C GLY A 124 -26.36 -9.04 -16.28
N LEU A 125 -25.64 -9.50 -15.25
CA LEU A 125 -26.15 -9.98 -13.98
C LEU A 125 -25.54 -9.21 -12.81
N GLY A 126 -26.25 -9.13 -11.70
CA GLY A 126 -25.81 -8.39 -10.52
C GLY A 126 -25.59 -6.91 -10.80
N VAL A 127 -24.52 -6.33 -10.32
CA VAL A 127 -24.19 -4.91 -10.54
C VAL A 127 -23.85 -4.59 -11.99
N LEU A 128 -23.61 -5.61 -12.83
CA LEU A 128 -23.39 -5.46 -14.28
C LEU A 128 -24.67 -5.53 -15.09
N ARG A 129 -25.86 -5.54 -14.48
CA ARG A 129 -27.12 -5.26 -15.18
C ARG A 129 -27.14 -3.87 -15.77
N ASP A 130 -26.51 -2.91 -15.08
CA ASP A 130 -26.35 -1.56 -15.58
C ASP A 130 -25.30 -1.54 -16.72
N PRO A 131 -25.71 -1.26 -17.96
CA PRO A 131 -24.79 -1.24 -19.08
C PRO A 131 -23.76 -0.09 -19.02
N SER A 132 -23.96 0.91 -18.18
CA SER A 132 -23.02 2.02 -17.99
C SER A 132 -21.80 1.64 -17.14
N VAL A 133 -21.91 0.57 -16.33
CA VAL A 133 -20.80 0.08 -15.50
C VAL A 133 -19.73 -0.54 -16.38
N ARG A 134 -18.54 0.04 -16.37
CA ARG A 134 -17.34 -0.45 -17.07
C ARG A 134 -16.42 -1.16 -16.10
N GLU A 135 -16.24 -2.47 -16.27
CA GLU A 135 -15.39 -3.31 -15.40
C GLU A 135 -13.92 -2.91 -15.47
N LEU A 136 -13.49 -2.54 -16.67
CA LEU A 136 -12.14 -2.09 -16.97
C LEU A 136 -12.23 -0.70 -17.61
N SER A 137 -11.81 0.32 -16.86
CA SER A 137 -11.78 1.71 -17.32
C SER A 137 -10.53 2.41 -16.76
N ARG A 138 -10.13 3.51 -17.39
CA ARG A 138 -9.05 4.36 -16.93
C ARG A 138 -9.58 5.79 -16.78
N GLY A 139 -9.52 6.33 -15.57
CA GLY A 139 -10.06 7.67 -15.32
C GLY A 139 -11.57 7.82 -15.57
N GLY A 140 -12.34 6.71 -15.61
CA GLY A 140 -13.78 6.70 -15.94
C GLY A 140 -14.08 6.51 -17.43
N GLU A 141 -13.07 6.61 -18.29
CA GLU A 141 -13.19 6.39 -19.74
C GLU A 141 -12.97 4.91 -20.10
N GLU A 142 -13.52 4.49 -21.24
CA GLU A 142 -13.33 3.15 -21.76
C GLU A 142 -11.86 2.88 -22.04
N LEU A 143 -11.40 1.66 -21.71
CA LEU A 143 -10.01 1.30 -21.84
C LEU A 143 -9.61 1.18 -23.32
N GLU A 144 -8.70 2.03 -23.76
CA GLU A 144 -8.13 1.91 -25.10
C GLU A 144 -7.26 0.66 -25.21
N LEU A 145 -7.52 -0.18 -26.19
CA LEU A 145 -6.79 -1.42 -26.42
C LEU A 145 -5.43 -1.14 -27.09
N THR A 146 -4.44 -0.70 -26.31
CA THR A 146 -3.05 -0.59 -26.81
C THR A 146 -2.53 -1.96 -27.26
N PRO A 147 -1.47 -2.03 -28.10
CA PRO A 147 -0.89 -3.29 -28.54
C PRO A 147 -0.55 -4.25 -27.42
N GLU A 148 -0.06 -3.75 -26.27
CA GLU A 148 0.27 -4.53 -25.10
C GLU A 148 -0.98 -5.09 -24.40
N ILE A 149 -2.01 -4.27 -24.23
CA ILE A 149 -3.29 -4.70 -23.65
C ILE A 149 -3.94 -5.71 -24.57
N ARG A 150 -3.93 -5.48 -25.87
CA ARG A 150 -4.47 -6.38 -26.89
C ARG A 150 -3.78 -7.74 -26.84
N LYS A 151 -2.44 -7.77 -26.79
CA LYS A 151 -1.65 -9.00 -26.63
C LYS A 151 -2.01 -9.78 -25.36
N PHE A 152 -2.43 -9.09 -24.32
CA PHE A 152 -2.85 -9.72 -23.07
C PHE A 152 -4.28 -10.26 -23.17
N VAL A 153 -5.22 -9.46 -23.67
CA VAL A 153 -6.65 -9.81 -23.80
C VAL A 153 -6.84 -10.95 -24.80
N PHE A 154 -6.16 -10.91 -25.94
CA PHE A 154 -6.28 -11.90 -27.01
C PHE A 154 -5.13 -12.93 -27.03
N GLY A 155 -4.23 -12.90 -26.05
CA GLY A 155 -3.15 -13.89 -25.93
C GLY A 155 -3.65 -15.29 -25.57
N PRO A 156 -2.75 -16.28 -25.50
CA PRO A 156 -3.13 -17.71 -25.37
C PRO A 156 -3.65 -18.10 -23.98
N GLN A 157 -3.55 -17.22 -22.98
CA GLN A 157 -4.02 -17.52 -21.63
C GLN A 157 -5.54 -17.48 -21.56
N PRO A 158 -6.22 -18.59 -21.16
CA PRO A 158 -7.67 -18.64 -21.10
C PRO A 158 -8.28 -17.81 -19.97
N LEU A 159 -7.50 -17.49 -18.95
CA LEU A 159 -7.97 -16.81 -17.76
C LEU A 159 -7.21 -15.51 -17.52
N ILE A 160 -7.94 -14.44 -17.22
CA ILE A 160 -7.45 -13.13 -16.86
C ILE A 160 -7.90 -12.84 -15.44
N ILE A 161 -6.96 -12.62 -14.51
CA ILE A 161 -7.27 -12.21 -13.13
C ILE A 161 -6.61 -10.87 -12.86
N THR A 162 -7.42 -9.85 -12.50
CA THR A 162 -6.95 -8.51 -12.17
C THR A 162 -7.93 -7.81 -11.21
N LYS A 163 -7.72 -6.54 -10.90
CA LYS A 163 -8.72 -5.70 -10.23
C LYS A 163 -9.61 -5.03 -11.26
N SER A 164 -10.89 -4.94 -10.96
CA SER A 164 -11.82 -4.08 -11.69
C SER A 164 -11.53 -2.61 -11.37
N SER A 165 -11.92 -1.73 -12.28
CA SER A 165 -11.93 -0.28 -12.02
C SER A 165 -13.10 0.13 -11.14
N VAL A 166 -14.08 -0.75 -10.98
CA VAL A 166 -15.29 -0.49 -10.19
C VAL A 166 -15.00 -0.70 -8.70
N LEU A 167 -15.28 0.34 -7.92
CA LEU A 167 -15.27 0.26 -6.46
C LEU A 167 -16.58 -0.36 -6.00
N SER A 168 -16.50 -1.44 -5.22
CA SER A 168 -17.70 -2.07 -4.67
C SER A 168 -18.40 -1.16 -3.67
N LYS A 169 -19.72 -1.04 -3.83
CA LYS A 169 -20.64 -0.45 -2.85
C LYS A 169 -21.33 -1.55 -2.01
N VAL A 170 -21.10 -2.82 -2.36
CA VAL A 170 -21.73 -4.01 -1.74
C VAL A 170 -20.71 -4.73 -0.89
N HIS A 171 -21.07 -5.20 0.27
CA HIS A 171 -20.28 -5.98 1.22
C HIS A 171 -19.15 -5.14 1.88
N ARG A 172 -18.14 -4.70 1.13
CA ARG A 172 -17.04 -3.84 1.61
C ARG A 172 -16.59 -2.88 0.51
N ARG A 173 -16.17 -1.70 0.88
CA ARG A 173 -15.68 -0.68 -0.06
C ARG A 173 -14.24 -1.03 -0.48
N ALA A 174 -14.10 -1.74 -1.59
CA ALA A 174 -12.84 -2.12 -2.20
C ALA A 174 -13.00 -2.24 -3.72
N HIS A 175 -11.91 -2.06 -4.46
CA HIS A 175 -11.92 -2.39 -5.89
C HIS A 175 -12.21 -3.87 -6.06
N MET A 176 -13.23 -4.19 -6.85
CA MET A 176 -13.64 -5.56 -7.08
C MET A 176 -12.56 -6.36 -7.78
N ASP A 177 -12.52 -7.65 -7.52
CA ASP A 177 -11.71 -8.58 -8.29
C ASP A 177 -12.38 -8.84 -9.63
N TYR A 178 -11.58 -8.88 -10.68
CA TYR A 178 -12.01 -9.18 -12.04
C TYR A 178 -11.44 -10.52 -12.46
N VAL A 179 -12.32 -11.39 -12.95
CA VAL A 179 -11.94 -12.67 -13.54
C VAL A 179 -12.59 -12.75 -14.92
N GLY A 180 -11.79 -12.75 -15.97
CA GLY A 180 -12.21 -12.95 -17.35
C GLY A 180 -11.90 -14.37 -17.79
N LEU A 181 -12.93 -15.16 -18.11
CA LEU A 181 -12.79 -16.48 -18.72
C LEU A 181 -13.08 -16.37 -20.21
N LYS A 182 -12.10 -16.68 -21.04
CA LYS A 182 -12.29 -16.69 -22.49
C LYS A 182 -13.23 -17.81 -22.91
N LEU A 183 -14.12 -17.52 -23.83
CA LEU A 183 -15.06 -18.44 -24.42
C LEU A 183 -14.54 -18.89 -25.80
N TYR A 184 -14.60 -20.20 -26.06
CA TYR A 184 -14.04 -20.79 -27.26
C TYR A 184 -15.14 -21.49 -28.08
N GLY A 185 -15.00 -21.49 -29.41
CA GLY A 185 -15.84 -22.27 -30.32
C GLY A 185 -15.34 -23.70 -30.48
N ALA A 186 -16.08 -24.52 -31.21
CA ALA A 186 -15.74 -25.90 -31.52
C ALA A 186 -14.40 -26.06 -32.27
N ASP A 187 -13.90 -25.00 -32.89
CA ASP A 187 -12.61 -24.91 -33.57
C ASP A 187 -11.46 -24.55 -32.63
N GLY A 188 -11.73 -24.33 -31.33
CA GLY A 188 -10.75 -23.91 -30.35
C GLY A 188 -10.35 -22.43 -30.42
N GLU A 189 -11.00 -21.64 -31.29
CA GLU A 189 -10.76 -20.21 -31.42
C GLU A 189 -11.59 -19.40 -30.42
N GLN A 190 -11.03 -18.28 -29.93
CA GLN A 190 -11.72 -17.41 -28.99
C GLN A 190 -12.93 -16.74 -29.67
N ARG A 191 -14.12 -16.88 -29.06
CA ARG A 191 -15.39 -16.29 -29.50
C ARG A 191 -15.86 -15.14 -28.62
N GLY A 192 -15.32 -15.04 -27.41
CA GLY A 192 -15.72 -14.02 -26.46
C GLY A 192 -15.03 -14.14 -25.12
N GLU A 193 -15.63 -13.53 -24.13
CA GLU A 193 -15.16 -13.51 -22.73
C GLU A 193 -16.35 -13.46 -21.78
N LEU A 194 -16.36 -14.30 -20.77
CA LEU A 194 -17.23 -14.17 -19.61
C LEU A 194 -16.51 -13.37 -18.54
N ARG A 195 -16.99 -12.16 -18.27
CA ARG A 195 -16.43 -11.27 -17.24
C ARG A 195 -17.17 -11.42 -15.94
N ILE A 196 -16.44 -11.66 -14.89
CA ILE A 196 -16.92 -11.85 -13.53
C ILE A 196 -16.26 -10.78 -12.66
N ILE A 197 -17.07 -10.05 -11.90
CA ILE A 197 -16.58 -9.14 -10.87
C ILE A 197 -17.13 -9.55 -9.50
N GLY A 198 -16.31 -9.42 -8.48
CA GLY A 198 -16.68 -9.81 -7.12
C GLY A 198 -15.59 -9.45 -6.13
N LEU A 199 -15.68 -10.01 -4.94
CA LEU A 199 -14.69 -9.82 -3.88
C LEU A 199 -14.21 -11.19 -3.40
N PHE A 200 -12.91 -11.43 -3.47
CA PHE A 200 -12.35 -12.64 -2.85
C PHE A 200 -12.67 -12.68 -1.37
N THR A 201 -13.04 -13.85 -0.89
CA THR A 201 -13.39 -14.10 0.51
C THR A 201 -12.14 -14.11 1.41
N SER A 202 -12.34 -14.05 2.73
CA SER A 202 -11.24 -14.15 3.69
C SER A 202 -10.41 -15.42 3.49
N ASN A 203 -11.07 -16.55 3.18
CA ASN A 203 -10.37 -17.81 2.93
C ASN A 203 -9.42 -17.73 1.73
N ALA A 204 -9.81 -17.04 0.64
CA ALA A 204 -8.94 -16.81 -0.51
C ALA A 204 -7.65 -16.06 -0.16
N TYR A 205 -7.66 -15.23 0.90
CA TYR A 205 -6.49 -14.50 1.38
C TYR A 205 -5.68 -15.26 2.45
N THR A 206 -6.30 -16.16 3.21
CA THR A 206 -5.67 -16.84 4.36
C THR A 206 -5.26 -18.28 4.06
N ASP A 207 -5.83 -18.90 3.04
CA ASP A 207 -5.45 -20.24 2.62
C ASP A 207 -3.99 -20.30 2.18
N ARG A 208 -3.34 -21.44 2.44
CA ARG A 208 -1.97 -21.71 1.99
C ARG A 208 -1.90 -21.69 0.47
N LEU A 209 -0.84 -21.14 -0.09
CA LEU A 209 -0.64 -21.00 -1.54
C LEU A 209 -0.76 -22.34 -2.30
N GLU A 210 -0.35 -23.45 -1.67
CA GLU A 210 -0.45 -24.79 -2.24
C GLU A 210 -1.90 -25.21 -2.55
N LYS A 211 -2.87 -24.66 -1.83
CA LYS A 211 -4.31 -24.98 -1.99
C LYS A 211 -5.00 -24.06 -3.01
N ILE A 212 -4.37 -22.93 -3.36
CA ILE A 212 -4.96 -21.97 -4.28
C ILE A 212 -4.51 -22.29 -5.69
N PRO A 213 -5.45 -22.72 -6.58
CA PRO A 213 -5.14 -22.95 -7.98
C PRO A 213 -4.48 -21.73 -8.61
N PHE A 214 -3.66 -21.93 -9.63
CA PHE A 214 -2.84 -20.91 -10.28
C PHE A 214 -1.69 -20.39 -9.40
N LEU A 215 -1.89 -20.10 -8.10
CA LEU A 215 -0.82 -19.64 -7.21
C LEU A 215 0.16 -20.77 -6.87
N ARG A 216 -0.32 -21.99 -6.64
CA ARG A 216 0.52 -23.17 -6.41
C ARG A 216 1.54 -23.38 -7.53
N GLN A 217 1.12 -23.26 -8.80
CA GLN A 217 2.04 -23.41 -9.94
C GLN A 217 3.08 -22.28 -9.99
N ARG A 218 2.72 -21.06 -9.56
CA ARG A 218 3.64 -19.94 -9.48
C ARG A 218 4.72 -20.16 -8.43
N VAL A 219 4.32 -20.63 -7.24
CA VAL A 219 5.25 -21.00 -6.17
C VAL A 219 6.23 -22.08 -6.63
N GLU A 220 5.73 -23.16 -7.22
CA GLU A 220 6.56 -24.23 -7.78
C GLU A 220 7.51 -23.72 -8.88
N ALA A 221 7.05 -22.83 -9.75
CA ALA A 221 7.88 -22.26 -10.81
C ALA A 221 9.02 -21.39 -10.24
N VAL A 222 8.74 -20.61 -9.19
CA VAL A 222 9.77 -19.81 -8.50
C VAL A 222 10.78 -20.73 -7.80
N LEU A 223 10.32 -21.72 -7.04
CA LEU A 223 11.20 -22.69 -6.36
C LEU A 223 12.10 -23.43 -7.33
N ARG A 224 11.57 -23.97 -8.44
CA ARG A 224 12.36 -24.65 -9.47
C ARG A 224 13.44 -23.75 -10.09
N ARG A 225 13.13 -22.46 -10.34
CA ARG A 225 14.07 -21.51 -10.97
C ARG A 225 15.13 -20.95 -10.01
N THR A 226 14.88 -20.98 -8.71
CA THR A 226 15.89 -20.62 -7.71
C THR A 226 16.88 -21.76 -7.46
N GLY A 227 16.51 -22.99 -7.79
CA GLY A 227 17.31 -24.18 -7.50
C GLY A 227 17.29 -24.58 -6.01
N HIS A 228 16.49 -23.91 -5.19
CA HIS A 228 16.36 -24.26 -3.77
C HIS A 228 15.40 -25.45 -3.59
N ALA A 229 15.87 -26.48 -2.90
CA ALA A 229 14.97 -27.58 -2.51
C ALA A 229 13.91 -27.07 -1.52
N PRO A 230 12.62 -27.42 -1.68
CA PRO A 230 11.54 -26.92 -0.80
C PRO A 230 11.80 -27.16 0.69
N GLY A 231 12.49 -28.25 1.04
CA GLY A 231 12.83 -28.61 2.41
C GLY A 231 14.10 -27.94 2.97
N SER A 232 14.91 -27.28 2.14
CA SER A 232 16.12 -26.56 2.58
C SER A 232 15.75 -25.30 3.38
N HIS A 233 16.72 -24.75 4.09
CA HIS A 233 16.55 -23.49 4.82
C HIS A 233 16.11 -22.36 3.88
N ASP A 234 16.83 -22.15 2.77
CA ASP A 234 16.56 -21.12 1.79
C ASP A 234 15.22 -21.36 1.04
N GLY A 235 14.90 -22.65 0.78
CA GLY A 235 13.60 -23.00 0.19
C GLY A 235 12.43 -22.65 1.12
N LYS A 236 12.55 -22.92 2.42
CA LYS A 236 11.54 -22.53 3.44
C LYS A 236 11.42 -21.03 3.57
N ALA A 237 12.55 -20.31 3.61
CA ALA A 237 12.56 -18.84 3.66
C ALA A 237 11.87 -18.25 2.42
N LEU A 238 12.14 -18.78 1.24
CA LEU A 238 11.49 -18.37 -0.01
C LEU A 238 9.97 -18.63 0.01
N VAL A 239 9.53 -19.81 0.50
CA VAL A 239 8.11 -20.11 0.68
C VAL A 239 7.48 -19.13 1.64
N ASN A 240 8.13 -18.79 2.74
CA ASN A 240 7.64 -17.79 3.70
C ASN A 240 7.49 -16.40 3.07
N VAL A 241 8.45 -15.96 2.26
CA VAL A 241 8.33 -14.70 1.49
C VAL A 241 7.09 -14.74 0.59
N LEU A 242 6.86 -15.84 -0.14
CA LEU A 242 5.72 -15.99 -1.04
C LEU A 242 4.39 -16.05 -0.27
N GLU A 243 4.33 -16.76 0.87
CA GLU A 243 3.13 -16.83 1.73
C GLU A 243 2.76 -15.45 2.32
N ASN A 244 3.75 -14.60 2.58
CA ASN A 244 3.53 -13.23 3.03
C ASN A 244 3.26 -12.21 1.90
N PHE A 245 3.30 -12.67 0.65
CA PHE A 245 2.99 -11.81 -0.49
C PHE A 245 1.48 -11.52 -0.55
N PRO A 246 1.03 -10.28 -0.88
CA PRO A 246 -0.40 -10.02 -1.09
C PRO A 246 -0.97 -10.93 -2.18
N ARG A 247 -2.03 -11.65 -1.87
CA ARG A 247 -2.66 -12.60 -2.80
C ARG A 247 -3.05 -11.93 -4.12
N ASP A 248 -3.58 -10.71 -4.03
CA ASP A 248 -3.92 -9.90 -5.20
C ASP A 248 -2.73 -9.67 -6.15
N GLU A 249 -1.53 -9.47 -5.60
CA GLU A 249 -0.33 -9.30 -6.40
C GLU A 249 0.15 -10.63 -6.98
N LEU A 250 0.08 -11.71 -6.22
CA LEU A 250 0.45 -13.04 -6.71
C LEU A 250 -0.35 -13.47 -7.94
N PHE A 251 -1.62 -13.10 -8.03
CA PHE A 251 -2.43 -13.38 -9.22
C PHE A 251 -2.00 -12.59 -10.46
N ARG A 252 -1.39 -11.41 -10.28
CA ARG A 252 -1.14 -10.43 -11.35
C ARG A 252 0.32 -10.34 -11.79
N ILE A 253 1.27 -10.57 -10.87
CA ILE A 253 2.71 -10.42 -11.14
C ILE A 253 3.20 -11.51 -12.12
N GLY A 254 4.09 -11.16 -13.04
CA GLY A 254 4.77 -12.13 -13.91
C GLY A 254 5.74 -13.01 -13.12
N ILE A 255 5.98 -14.24 -13.58
CA ILE A 255 6.87 -15.20 -12.86
C ILE A 255 8.30 -14.67 -12.75
N GLU A 256 8.85 -14.06 -13.81
CA GLU A 256 10.21 -13.47 -13.80
C GLU A 256 10.31 -12.33 -12.77
N GLN A 257 9.31 -11.47 -12.75
CA GLN A 257 9.26 -10.37 -11.79
C GLN A 257 9.07 -10.88 -10.36
N LEU A 258 8.20 -11.88 -10.15
CA LEU A 258 8.00 -12.52 -8.86
C LEU A 258 9.31 -13.14 -8.35
N LEU A 259 10.04 -13.83 -9.21
CA LEU A 259 11.36 -14.40 -8.89
C LEU A 259 12.36 -13.32 -8.45
N THR A 260 12.43 -12.22 -9.23
CA THR A 260 13.33 -11.09 -8.93
C THR A 260 12.97 -10.44 -7.59
N TRP A 261 11.67 -10.19 -7.35
CA TRP A 261 11.20 -9.59 -6.12
C TRP A 261 11.43 -10.50 -4.92
N SER A 262 11.13 -11.80 -5.06
CA SER A 262 11.31 -12.76 -3.96
C SER A 262 12.78 -12.87 -3.53
N ARG A 263 13.72 -12.89 -4.48
CA ARG A 263 15.15 -12.85 -4.18
C ARG A 263 15.55 -11.56 -3.47
N GLY A 264 15.09 -10.42 -4.00
CA GLY A 264 15.38 -9.12 -3.38
C GLY A 264 14.81 -8.98 -1.96
N ILE A 265 13.66 -9.61 -1.67
CA ILE A 265 13.06 -9.63 -0.32
C ILE A 265 13.87 -10.54 0.61
N LEU A 266 14.35 -11.70 0.15
CA LEU A 266 15.25 -12.56 0.93
C LEU A 266 16.55 -11.84 1.31
N ASP A 267 17.14 -11.07 0.39
CA ASP A 267 18.34 -10.28 0.66
C ASP A 267 18.10 -9.23 1.76
N LEU A 268 16.87 -8.72 1.90
CA LEU A 268 16.50 -7.76 2.94
C LEU A 268 16.44 -8.37 4.35
N GLU A 269 16.18 -9.67 4.48
CA GLU A 269 16.23 -10.35 5.78
C GLU A 269 17.67 -10.36 6.34
N LEU A 270 18.67 -10.46 5.45
CA LEU A 270 20.08 -10.42 5.82
C LEU A 270 20.60 -8.99 6.03
N ARG A 271 20.10 -8.04 5.24
CA ARG A 271 20.55 -6.64 5.25
C ARG A 271 19.34 -5.70 5.19
N PRO A 272 18.69 -5.44 6.34
CA PRO A 272 17.54 -4.53 6.40
C PRO A 272 17.89 -3.13 5.88
N ARG A 273 17.16 -2.68 4.86
CA ARG A 273 17.31 -1.34 4.27
C ARG A 273 16.02 -0.95 3.58
N VAL A 274 15.91 0.31 3.17
CA VAL A 274 14.85 0.75 2.28
C VAL A 274 15.00 0.04 0.93
N ARG A 275 13.90 -0.53 0.44
CA ARG A 275 13.84 -1.17 -0.87
C ARG A 275 12.48 -0.92 -1.50
N VAL A 276 12.48 -0.66 -2.80
CA VAL A 276 11.27 -0.38 -3.57
C VAL A 276 11.11 -1.42 -4.68
N PHE A 277 9.93 -2.02 -4.75
CA PHE A 277 9.54 -2.89 -5.84
C PHE A 277 8.27 -2.32 -6.47
N ALA A 278 8.32 -1.94 -7.73
CA ALA A 278 7.21 -1.33 -8.43
C ALA A 278 6.79 -2.16 -9.65
N ARG A 279 5.49 -2.30 -9.83
CA ARG A 279 4.88 -2.99 -10.97
C ARG A 279 3.71 -2.19 -11.53
N ARG A 280 3.75 -1.91 -12.81
CA ARG A 280 2.60 -1.34 -13.52
C ARG A 280 1.51 -2.39 -13.72
N ASP A 281 0.26 -1.99 -13.57
CA ASP A 281 -0.88 -2.77 -14.01
C ASP A 281 -0.82 -2.99 -15.53
N ARG A 282 -1.24 -4.16 -15.98
CA ARG A 282 -1.23 -4.49 -17.42
C ARG A 282 -2.15 -3.60 -18.26
N PHE A 283 -3.17 -3.07 -17.63
CA PHE A 283 -4.10 -2.10 -18.21
C PHE A 283 -3.71 -0.64 -17.91
N ASP A 284 -2.52 -0.41 -17.36
CA ASP A 284 -1.95 0.90 -17.03
C ASP A 284 -2.85 1.82 -16.17
N ARG A 285 -3.70 1.24 -15.34
CA ARG A 285 -4.65 1.95 -14.47
C ARG A 285 -4.01 2.40 -13.15
N PHE A 286 -3.05 1.65 -12.66
CA PHE A 286 -2.34 1.91 -11.41
C PHE A 286 -0.93 1.30 -11.43
N VAL A 287 -0.13 1.76 -10.49
CA VAL A 287 1.16 1.15 -10.15
C VAL A 287 1.06 0.56 -8.74
N SER A 288 1.41 -0.70 -8.62
CA SER A 288 1.55 -1.40 -7.34
C SER A 288 2.99 -1.27 -6.87
N VAL A 289 3.19 -0.72 -5.67
CA VAL A 289 4.52 -0.44 -5.13
C VAL A 289 4.66 -1.04 -3.73
N PHE A 290 5.64 -1.92 -3.55
CA PHE A 290 6.07 -2.37 -2.23
C PHE A 290 7.25 -1.54 -1.77
N VAL A 291 7.11 -0.93 -0.62
CA VAL A 291 8.19 -0.22 0.05
C VAL A 291 8.51 -0.97 1.34
N TYR A 292 9.74 -1.46 1.43
CA TYR A 292 10.29 -2.04 2.65
C TYR A 292 11.09 -0.98 3.38
N VAL A 293 10.89 -0.88 4.69
CA VAL A 293 11.57 0.08 5.56
C VAL A 293 12.00 -0.64 6.83
N PRO A 294 13.19 -0.37 7.41
CA PRO A 294 13.54 -0.83 8.74
C PRO A 294 12.46 -0.45 9.77
N ARG A 295 12.12 -1.39 10.66
CA ARG A 295 11.00 -1.25 11.60
C ARG A 295 11.17 -0.07 12.57
N ASP A 296 12.41 0.17 13.00
CA ASP A 296 12.80 1.27 13.89
C ASP A 296 12.66 2.67 13.24
N ARG A 297 12.58 2.72 11.91
CA ARG A 297 12.39 3.95 11.12
C ARG A 297 10.96 4.17 10.64
N TYR A 298 10.11 3.18 10.79
CA TYR A 298 8.73 3.28 10.31
C TYR A 298 7.88 4.16 11.23
N THR A 299 7.27 5.19 10.65
CA THR A 299 6.26 6.05 11.29
C THR A 299 5.08 6.26 10.35
N SER A 300 3.93 6.67 10.90
CA SER A 300 2.77 7.06 10.08
C SER A 300 3.07 8.26 9.17
N GLN A 301 3.90 9.19 9.63
CA GLN A 301 4.35 10.33 8.86
C GLN A 301 5.22 9.89 7.67
N LEU A 302 6.19 9.00 7.89
CA LEU A 302 7.02 8.44 6.81
C LEU A 302 6.17 7.74 5.76
N ARG A 303 5.18 6.94 6.20
CA ARG A 303 4.24 6.28 5.29
C ARG A 303 3.50 7.29 4.40
N GLU A 304 2.99 8.37 4.99
CA GLU A 304 2.26 9.40 4.27
C GLU A 304 3.16 10.16 3.29
N GLN A 305 4.32 10.62 3.73
CA GLN A 305 5.32 11.29 2.89
C GLN A 305 5.79 10.39 1.73
N THR A 306 6.01 9.10 2.01
CA THR A 306 6.34 8.11 0.97
C THR A 306 5.21 7.97 -0.05
N GLY A 307 3.96 7.92 0.40
CA GLY A 307 2.80 7.88 -0.50
C GLY A 307 2.71 9.10 -1.41
N GLN A 308 2.92 10.30 -0.86
CA GLN A 308 2.94 11.57 -1.61
C GLN A 308 4.11 11.61 -2.62
N LEU A 309 5.30 11.16 -2.20
CA LEU A 309 6.45 11.03 -3.09
C LEU A 309 6.14 10.11 -4.28
N LEU A 310 5.65 8.90 -4.02
CA LEU A 310 5.29 7.93 -5.05
C LEU A 310 4.22 8.49 -6.00
N ALA A 311 3.19 9.15 -5.46
CA ALA A 311 2.13 9.77 -6.27
C ALA A 311 2.70 10.83 -7.22
N ARG A 312 3.63 11.66 -6.75
CA ARG A 312 4.30 12.68 -7.58
C ARG A 312 5.17 12.06 -8.66
N GLU A 313 6.05 11.10 -8.31
CA GLU A 313 6.99 10.49 -9.25
C GLU A 313 6.31 9.61 -10.31
N ILE A 314 5.13 9.04 -9.98
CA ILE A 314 4.34 8.21 -10.89
C ILE A 314 3.35 9.07 -11.72
N GLY A 315 3.11 10.32 -11.32
CA GLY A 315 2.10 11.16 -11.94
C GLY A 315 0.67 10.69 -11.65
N GLY A 316 0.37 10.39 -10.39
CA GLY A 316 -0.91 9.82 -9.98
C GLY A 316 -1.36 10.25 -8.58
N HIS A 317 -2.19 9.42 -7.95
CA HIS A 317 -2.67 9.64 -6.59
C HIS A 317 -2.65 8.34 -5.79
N VAL A 318 -2.49 8.43 -4.48
CA VAL A 318 -2.57 7.26 -3.59
C VAL A 318 -4.02 6.78 -3.51
N SER A 319 -4.33 5.68 -4.19
CA SER A 319 -5.67 5.07 -4.15
C SER A 319 -5.88 4.20 -2.90
N ALA A 320 -4.82 3.51 -2.48
CA ALA A 320 -4.84 2.68 -1.29
C ALA A 320 -3.42 2.44 -0.77
N TYR A 321 -3.30 2.15 0.52
CA TYR A 321 -2.08 1.61 1.11
C TYR A 321 -2.41 0.57 2.17
N THR A 322 -1.53 -0.41 2.34
CA THR A 322 -1.66 -1.46 3.35
C THR A 322 -0.31 -1.71 3.99
N PRO A 323 -0.10 -1.31 5.26
CA PRO A 323 1.08 -1.67 6.01
C PRO A 323 1.00 -3.13 6.45
N PHE A 324 2.13 -3.81 6.44
CA PHE A 324 2.28 -5.19 6.90
C PHE A 324 3.54 -5.30 7.75
N PHE A 325 3.41 -5.90 8.91
CA PHE A 325 4.46 -6.05 9.91
C PHE A 325 4.85 -7.54 10.03
N PRO A 326 5.71 -8.06 9.14
CA PRO A 326 6.19 -9.44 9.25
C PRO A 326 7.02 -9.63 10.52
N GLU A 327 7.30 -10.88 10.86
CA GLU A 327 8.33 -11.17 11.85
C GLU A 327 9.68 -10.64 11.35
N GLY A 328 10.47 -10.03 12.26
CA GLY A 328 11.78 -9.44 11.94
C GLY A 328 11.80 -7.91 11.94
N ASN A 329 12.85 -7.34 11.33
CA ASN A 329 13.24 -5.93 11.46
C ASN A 329 12.74 -5.03 10.31
N LEU A 330 11.80 -5.50 9.52
CA LEU A 330 11.27 -4.75 8.38
C LEU A 330 9.76 -4.51 8.52
N VAL A 331 9.30 -3.45 7.92
CA VAL A 331 7.89 -3.18 7.63
C VAL A 331 7.74 -3.06 6.13
N ARG A 332 6.72 -3.71 5.57
CA ARG A 332 6.33 -3.53 4.17
C ARG A 332 5.09 -2.65 4.10
N VAL A 333 5.13 -1.61 3.28
CA VAL A 333 3.92 -0.88 2.90
C VAL A 333 3.63 -1.15 1.43
N HIS A 334 2.45 -1.66 1.14
CA HIS A 334 1.96 -1.86 -0.20
C HIS A 334 1.12 -0.65 -0.60
N TYR A 335 1.56 0.13 -1.58
CA TYR A 335 0.83 1.25 -2.14
C TYR A 335 0.22 0.88 -3.48
N ILE A 336 -0.99 1.35 -3.73
CA ILE A 336 -1.64 1.36 -5.03
C ILE A 336 -1.74 2.81 -5.45
N ILE A 337 -0.95 3.19 -6.46
CA ILE A 337 -0.95 4.54 -7.02
C ILE A 337 -1.81 4.52 -8.27
N GLY A 338 -3.00 5.10 -8.18
CA GLY A 338 -3.91 5.26 -9.32
C GLY A 338 -3.33 6.24 -10.33
N ARG A 339 -3.42 5.88 -11.61
CA ARG A 339 -3.01 6.74 -12.71
C ARG A 339 -4.23 7.39 -13.36
N GLY A 340 -4.17 8.70 -13.55
CA GLY A 340 -5.15 9.43 -14.34
C GLY A 340 -4.89 9.28 -15.85
N SER A 341 -5.41 10.21 -16.62
CA SER A 341 -5.26 10.31 -18.08
C SER A 341 -3.86 10.75 -18.56
N VAL A 342 -2.83 10.64 -17.71
CA VAL A 342 -1.46 11.10 -18.06
C VAL A 342 -0.90 10.23 -19.17
N GLU A 343 -0.60 10.82 -20.31
CA GLU A 343 -0.12 10.14 -21.52
C GLU A 343 1.32 9.66 -21.43
N GLU A 344 2.17 10.27 -20.60
CA GLU A 344 3.58 9.92 -20.52
C GLU A 344 3.86 8.77 -19.56
N ARG A 345 4.42 7.69 -20.11
CA ARG A 345 5.02 6.59 -19.35
C ARG A 345 6.38 7.01 -18.84
N GLN A 346 6.45 7.48 -17.60
CA GLN A 346 7.76 7.61 -16.95
C GLN A 346 8.22 6.25 -16.44
N ASP A 347 9.44 5.86 -16.79
CA ASP A 347 10.09 4.71 -16.19
C ASP A 347 10.44 5.04 -14.74
N LEU A 348 10.04 4.14 -13.84
CA LEU A 348 10.32 4.32 -12.42
C LEU A 348 11.78 3.99 -12.14
N ASP A 349 12.55 4.97 -11.72
CA ASP A 349 13.90 4.77 -11.21
C ASP A 349 13.83 4.24 -9.76
N GLY A 350 13.84 2.91 -9.63
CA GLY A 350 13.81 2.25 -8.32
C GLY A 350 14.93 2.71 -7.38
N PRO A 351 16.20 2.75 -7.81
CA PRO A 351 17.31 3.28 -7.02
C PRO A 351 17.12 4.70 -6.53
N ASP A 352 16.59 5.59 -7.37
CA ASP A 352 16.33 6.98 -6.97
C ASP A 352 15.21 7.09 -5.93
N LEU A 353 14.12 6.35 -6.12
CA LEU A 353 13.05 6.25 -5.11
C LEU A 353 13.56 5.69 -3.77
N GLU A 354 14.41 4.66 -3.81
CA GLU A 354 15.03 4.10 -2.60
C GLU A 354 15.88 5.14 -1.87
N ARG A 355 16.65 5.94 -2.60
CA ARG A 355 17.44 7.04 -2.04
C ARG A 355 16.56 8.09 -1.39
N GLN A 356 15.54 8.59 -2.10
CA GLN A 356 14.62 9.61 -1.59
C GLN A 356 13.86 9.12 -0.34
N ILE A 357 13.36 7.87 -0.35
CA ILE A 357 12.66 7.30 0.80
C ILE A 357 13.63 7.05 1.97
N THR A 358 14.87 6.68 1.70
CA THR A 358 15.90 6.59 2.73
C THR A 358 16.13 7.93 3.39
N GLU A 359 16.26 9.01 2.63
CA GLU A 359 16.40 10.38 3.15
C GLU A 359 15.19 10.80 4.00
N LEU A 360 13.96 10.49 3.56
CA LEU A 360 12.74 10.72 4.35
C LEU A 360 12.71 9.90 5.65
N SER A 361 13.31 8.72 5.65
CA SER A 361 13.35 7.81 6.81
C SER A 361 14.42 8.17 7.84
N LEU A 362 15.32 9.11 7.55
CA LEU A 362 16.35 9.54 8.49
C LEU A 362 15.70 10.23 9.68
N ASN A 363 16.01 9.76 10.87
CA ASN A 363 15.67 10.43 12.10
C ASN A 363 16.60 11.64 12.33
N TRP A 364 16.30 12.42 13.35
CA TRP A 364 17.09 13.61 13.69
C TRP A 364 18.57 13.28 13.93
N SER A 365 18.86 12.18 14.63
CA SER A 365 20.22 11.71 14.94
C SER A 365 20.99 11.28 13.69
N ASP A 366 20.31 10.57 12.75
CA ASP A 366 20.90 10.20 11.45
C ASP A 366 21.25 11.44 10.64
N ARG A 367 20.37 12.45 10.63
CA ARG A 367 20.62 13.72 9.94
C ARG A 367 21.79 14.48 10.55
N LEU A 368 21.89 14.52 11.88
CA LEU A 368 23.01 15.13 12.57
C LEU A 368 24.33 14.44 12.20
N THR A 369 24.39 13.12 12.29
CA THR A 369 25.57 12.34 11.91
C THR A 369 25.97 12.60 10.45
N GLY A 370 25.01 12.51 9.53
CA GLY A 370 25.26 12.78 8.11
C GLY A 370 25.71 14.21 7.83
N SER A 371 25.20 15.20 8.59
CA SER A 371 25.61 16.60 8.48
C SER A 371 27.02 16.85 9.01
N ILE A 372 27.40 16.18 10.11
CA ILE A 372 28.76 16.19 10.65
C ILE A 372 29.75 15.64 9.60
N GLU A 373 29.43 14.51 8.98
CA GLU A 373 30.30 13.87 8.00
C GLU A 373 30.47 14.72 6.71
N LYS A 374 29.41 15.42 6.28
CA LYS A 374 29.41 16.26 5.08
C LYS A 374 30.18 17.58 5.26
N GLN A 375 30.15 18.18 6.46
CA GLN A 375 30.74 19.51 6.67
C GLN A 375 32.27 19.53 6.66
N GLY A 376 32.95 18.45 7.03
CA GLY A 376 34.41 18.44 7.15
C GLY A 376 34.92 19.41 8.22
N GLY A 377 36.19 19.77 8.17
CA GLY A 377 36.81 20.72 9.10
C GLY A 377 36.81 20.26 10.55
N ASP A 378 36.52 21.15 11.50
CA ASP A 378 36.61 20.90 12.95
C ASP A 378 35.70 19.80 13.48
N VAL A 379 34.66 19.42 12.73
CA VAL A 379 33.71 18.37 13.11
C VAL A 379 33.88 17.08 12.32
N ALA A 380 34.85 17.01 11.41
CA ALA A 380 35.10 15.81 10.60
C ALA A 380 35.39 14.60 11.49
N GLY A 381 34.70 13.47 11.24
CA GLY A 381 34.89 12.23 11.98
C GLY A 381 34.20 12.16 13.37
N LEU A 382 33.48 13.21 13.76
CA LEU A 382 32.75 13.22 15.04
C LEU A 382 31.37 12.54 14.98
N GLY A 383 30.92 12.07 13.80
CA GLY A 383 29.61 11.46 13.62
C GLY A 383 29.33 10.34 14.62
N PHE A 384 30.27 9.42 14.80
CA PHE A 384 30.15 8.34 15.79
C PHE A 384 30.08 8.83 17.24
N LYS A 385 30.88 9.87 17.57
CA LYS A 385 30.93 10.47 18.91
C LYS A 385 29.59 11.06 19.34
N TYR A 386 28.83 11.64 18.38
CA TYR A 386 27.56 12.34 18.63
C TYR A 386 26.32 11.60 18.17
N ALA A 387 26.43 10.41 17.57
CA ALA A 387 25.31 9.65 17.01
C ALA A 387 24.13 9.44 17.97
N LYS A 388 24.40 9.32 19.27
CA LYS A 388 23.40 9.12 20.34
C LYS A 388 23.61 10.07 21.51
N ALA A 389 24.28 11.21 21.28
CA ALA A 389 24.69 12.08 22.36
C ALA A 389 23.57 12.99 22.88
N PHE A 390 22.65 13.42 22.04
CA PHE A 390 21.59 14.35 22.39
C PHE A 390 20.36 13.63 22.91
N ASP A 391 19.73 14.19 23.95
CA ASP A 391 18.48 13.66 24.48
C ASP A 391 17.30 13.94 23.51
N PRO A 392 16.19 13.15 23.59
CA PRO A 392 15.04 13.33 22.72
C PRO A 392 14.39 14.70 22.85
N GLY A 393 14.35 15.30 24.03
CA GLY A 393 13.76 16.63 24.25
C GLY A 393 14.53 17.72 23.53
N TYR A 394 15.85 17.59 23.42
CA TYR A 394 16.67 18.49 22.59
C TYR A 394 16.31 18.34 21.10
N ALA A 395 16.24 17.10 20.62
CA ALA A 395 15.94 16.80 19.22
C ALA A 395 14.54 17.25 18.75
N GLU A 396 13.56 17.31 19.67
CA GLU A 396 12.21 17.82 19.40
C GLU A 396 12.17 19.33 19.25
N LEU A 397 13.07 20.05 19.93
CA LEU A 397 13.04 21.52 20.00
C LEU A 397 14.00 22.19 19.03
N PHE A 398 15.12 21.55 18.71
CA PHE A 398 16.17 22.17 17.93
C PHE A 398 16.45 21.45 16.61
N PRO A 399 16.64 22.21 15.52
CA PRO A 399 17.05 21.64 14.23
C PRO A 399 18.51 21.17 14.28
N VAL A 400 18.90 20.35 13.32
CA VAL A 400 20.25 19.77 13.21
C VAL A 400 21.34 20.83 13.08
N GLU A 401 21.04 21.96 12.41
CA GLU A 401 21.95 23.09 12.21
C GLU A 401 22.40 23.67 13.55
N ARG A 402 21.47 23.81 14.49
CA ARG A 402 21.76 24.26 15.85
C ARG A 402 22.65 23.24 16.60
N ALA A 403 22.31 21.95 16.49
CA ALA A 403 23.11 20.91 17.11
C ALA A 403 24.56 20.87 16.59
N LEU A 404 24.79 21.19 15.32
CA LEU A 404 26.14 21.29 14.76
C LEU A 404 26.95 22.45 15.39
N GLU A 405 26.31 23.56 15.69
CA GLU A 405 26.94 24.68 16.40
C GLU A 405 27.27 24.27 17.83
N ASP A 406 26.33 23.61 18.52
CA ASP A 406 26.55 23.12 19.88
C ASP A 406 27.68 22.07 19.92
N VAL A 407 27.76 21.17 18.94
CA VAL A 407 28.89 20.21 18.80
C VAL A 407 30.22 20.96 18.72
N ARG A 408 30.32 22.01 17.88
CA ARG A 408 31.55 22.81 17.79
C ARG A 408 31.92 23.50 19.09
N ARG A 409 30.95 23.92 19.89
CA ARG A 409 31.18 24.52 21.22
C ARG A 409 31.63 23.48 22.22
N ILE A 410 30.96 22.32 22.24
CA ILE A 410 31.29 21.20 23.13
C ILE A 410 32.71 20.69 22.87
N GLU A 411 33.15 20.57 21.59
CA GLU A 411 34.50 20.14 21.24
C GLU A 411 35.62 21.09 21.72
N ARG A 412 35.28 22.32 22.06
CA ARG A 412 36.24 23.28 22.64
C ARG A 412 36.36 23.22 24.17
N LEU A 413 35.45 22.49 24.80
CA LEU A 413 35.52 22.27 26.25
C LEU A 413 36.65 21.29 26.60
N SER A 414 37.25 21.50 27.75
CA SER A 414 38.31 20.65 28.33
C SER A 414 38.25 20.70 29.84
N ASP A 415 39.02 19.83 30.53
CA ASP A 415 39.13 19.86 31.97
C ASP A 415 39.73 21.19 32.49
N ALA A 416 40.57 21.83 31.69
CA ALA A 416 41.12 23.16 31.98
C ALA A 416 40.12 24.31 31.71
N GLN A 417 39.20 24.11 30.75
CA GLN A 417 38.14 25.06 30.41
C GLN A 417 36.79 24.32 30.36
N PRO A 418 36.21 23.99 31.53
CA PRO A 418 35.05 23.10 31.61
C PRO A 418 33.72 23.78 31.34
N ALA A 419 33.67 25.08 31.03
CA ALA A 419 32.47 25.83 30.73
C ALA A 419 32.70 26.81 29.59
N ALA A 420 31.63 27.05 28.81
CA ALA A 420 31.56 28.06 27.79
C ALA A 420 30.16 28.70 27.77
N ILE A 421 30.05 29.89 27.27
CA ILE A 421 28.79 30.58 27.02
C ILE A 421 28.77 31.12 25.59
N ASP A 422 27.63 31.03 24.96
CA ASP A 422 27.37 31.57 23.64
C ASP A 422 26.13 32.48 23.66
N PHE A 423 26.19 33.59 22.92
CA PHE A 423 25.12 34.55 22.78
C PHE A 423 24.71 34.66 21.32
N VAL A 424 23.45 34.45 21.04
CA VAL A 424 22.89 34.54 19.68
C VAL A 424 21.69 35.51 19.75
N PRO A 425 21.58 36.52 18.83
CA PRO A 425 20.38 37.33 18.74
C PRO A 425 19.10 36.44 18.60
N ASP A 426 18.04 36.86 19.28
CA ASP A 426 16.75 36.15 19.14
C ASP A 426 16.04 36.65 17.88
N GLU A 427 15.80 35.74 16.93
CA GLU A 427 15.15 36.09 15.66
C GLU A 427 13.74 36.63 15.90
N GLY A 428 13.50 37.87 15.50
CA GLY A 428 12.20 38.55 15.64
C GLY A 428 12.06 39.44 16.89
N HIS A 429 13.10 39.54 17.75
CA HIS A 429 13.09 40.38 18.94
C HIS A 429 14.43 41.09 19.10
N GLU A 430 14.52 42.33 18.62
CA GLU A 430 15.78 43.14 18.62
C GLU A 430 16.39 43.34 20.03
N GLU A 431 15.58 43.28 21.08
CA GLU A 431 15.99 43.48 22.49
C GLU A 431 16.28 42.16 23.25
N ARG A 432 16.22 41.02 22.54
CA ARG A 432 16.41 39.69 23.17
C ARG A 432 17.64 39.00 22.62
N VAL A 433 18.28 38.28 23.53
CA VAL A 433 19.46 37.48 23.24
C VAL A 433 19.24 36.10 23.83
N ARG A 434 19.47 35.09 23.05
CA ARG A 434 19.53 33.71 23.57
C ARG A 434 20.91 33.43 24.09
N ALA A 435 21.01 33.06 25.36
CA ALA A 435 22.25 32.66 26.00
C ALA A 435 22.28 31.14 26.18
N THR A 436 23.30 30.46 25.67
CA THR A 436 23.51 29.04 25.87
C THR A 436 24.78 28.80 26.68
N VAL A 437 24.64 28.16 27.84
CA VAL A 437 25.74 27.82 28.72
C VAL A 437 26.03 26.33 28.64
N TYR A 438 27.27 25.98 28.37
CA TYR A 438 27.78 24.61 28.29
C TYR A 438 28.66 24.31 29.52
N ARG A 439 28.50 23.14 30.09
CA ARG A 439 29.30 22.72 31.26
C ARG A 439 29.57 21.23 31.25
N PHE A 440 30.86 20.84 31.41
CA PHE A 440 31.25 19.45 31.64
C PHE A 440 30.84 18.94 33.03
N ASP A 441 30.49 17.66 33.06
CA ASP A 441 30.36 16.76 34.23
C ASP A 441 29.19 17.07 35.18
N ARG A 442 28.68 18.27 35.20
CA ARG A 442 27.55 18.65 36.06
C ARG A 442 26.73 19.82 35.50
N PRO A 443 25.43 19.84 35.71
CA PRO A 443 24.64 21.04 35.43
C PRO A 443 25.01 22.18 36.41
N ILE A 444 24.80 23.42 35.99
CA ILE A 444 24.92 24.59 36.85
C ILE A 444 23.53 24.85 37.44
N PRO A 445 23.36 24.89 38.78
CA PRO A 445 22.08 25.21 39.38
C PRO A 445 21.57 26.59 38.97
N LEU A 446 20.24 26.74 38.82
CA LEU A 446 19.58 28.01 38.55
C LEU A 446 19.98 29.13 39.49
N SER A 447 20.12 28.77 40.79
CA SER A 447 20.52 29.70 41.84
C SER A 447 21.96 30.23 41.69
N GLU A 448 22.80 29.61 40.89
CA GLU A 448 24.15 30.09 40.57
C GLU A 448 24.18 30.90 39.29
N ARG A 449 23.52 30.48 38.23
CA ARG A 449 23.59 31.10 36.89
C ARG A 449 22.70 32.31 36.72
N VAL A 450 21.47 32.32 37.25
CA VAL A 450 20.54 33.45 37.09
C VAL A 450 21.13 34.74 37.73
N PRO A 451 21.62 34.70 38.98
CA PRO A 451 22.22 35.91 39.55
C PRO A 451 23.44 36.44 38.79
N VAL A 452 24.21 35.54 38.14
CA VAL A 452 25.34 35.96 37.29
C VAL A 452 24.83 36.75 36.09
N LEU A 453 23.82 36.27 35.38
CA LEU A 453 23.22 36.96 34.22
C LEU A 453 22.55 38.30 34.64
N GLU A 454 21.83 38.31 35.76
CA GLU A 454 21.22 39.53 36.31
C GLU A 454 22.26 40.59 36.66
N ASN A 455 23.40 40.22 37.22
CA ASN A 455 24.52 41.13 37.49
C ASN A 455 25.14 41.72 36.20
N PHE A 456 25.00 41.05 35.05
CA PHE A 456 25.38 41.60 33.76
C PHE A 456 24.24 42.41 33.09
N GLY A 457 23.12 42.60 33.75
CA GLY A 457 21.98 43.37 33.28
C GLY A 457 20.99 42.61 32.40
N PHE A 458 21.09 41.27 32.33
CA PHE A 458 20.12 40.45 31.63
C PHE A 458 18.96 40.06 32.55
N SER A 459 17.74 39.98 32.01
CA SER A 459 16.59 39.37 32.69
C SER A 459 16.24 38.06 32.02
N SER A 460 16.35 36.96 32.74
CA SER A 460 15.99 35.64 32.23
C SER A 460 14.48 35.51 32.07
N ILE A 461 14.00 35.19 30.85
CA ILE A 461 12.56 35.08 30.53
C ILE A 461 12.14 33.61 30.60
N TYR A 462 12.98 32.72 30.16
CA TYR A 462 12.77 31.27 30.22
C TYR A 462 14.10 30.55 30.43
N GLU A 463 14.03 29.28 30.76
CA GLU A 463 15.20 28.42 30.91
C GLU A 463 14.82 26.98 30.54
N ARG A 464 15.72 26.34 29.78
CA ARG A 464 15.64 24.90 29.47
C ARG A 464 17.02 24.29 29.66
N SER A 465 17.05 23.12 30.23
CA SER A 465 18.28 22.36 30.42
C SER A 465 18.22 21.05 29.66
N PHE A 466 19.32 20.73 28.98
CA PHE A 466 19.48 19.49 28.22
C PHE A 466 20.80 18.82 28.61
N GLU A 467 20.82 17.50 28.43
CA GLU A 467 22.03 16.70 28.64
C GLU A 467 22.51 16.17 27.29
N VAL A 468 23.79 16.37 27.03
CA VAL A 468 24.48 15.83 25.86
C VAL A 468 25.56 14.88 26.33
N HIS A 469 25.59 13.66 25.80
CA HIS A 469 26.51 12.61 26.23
C HIS A 469 27.43 12.13 25.11
N PRO A 470 28.38 12.98 24.63
CA PRO A 470 29.35 12.57 23.61
C PRO A 470 30.25 11.43 24.11
N LEU A 471 30.62 10.51 23.20
CA LEU A 471 31.58 9.45 23.51
C LEU A 471 32.99 10.03 23.56
N ILE A 472 33.55 10.17 24.78
CA ILE A 472 34.94 10.62 25.01
C ILE A 472 35.69 9.42 25.57
N ASP A 473 36.82 9.04 24.98
CA ASP A 473 37.63 7.86 25.32
C ASP A 473 36.80 6.56 25.43
N GLY A 474 35.77 6.45 24.56
CA GLY A 474 34.89 5.26 24.50
C GLY A 474 33.78 5.21 25.55
N ALA A 475 33.66 6.21 26.43
CA ALA A 475 32.61 6.32 27.44
C ALA A 475 31.75 7.59 27.22
N PRO A 476 30.44 7.56 27.50
CA PRO A 476 29.59 8.75 27.44
C PRO A 476 29.99 9.71 28.58
N ARG A 477 30.24 10.98 28.24
CA ARG A 477 30.57 12.02 29.21
C ARG A 477 29.49 13.10 29.20
N LEU A 478 29.00 13.49 30.36
CA LEU A 478 27.93 14.49 30.48
C LEU A 478 28.44 15.88 30.10
N VAL A 479 27.69 16.53 29.24
CA VAL A 479 27.74 17.99 29.01
C VAL A 479 26.36 18.55 29.27
N ALA A 480 26.22 19.35 30.31
CA ALA A 480 24.97 20.08 30.55
C ALA A 480 24.90 21.31 29.64
N LEU A 481 23.76 21.50 28.98
CA LEU A 481 23.46 22.59 28.09
C LEU A 481 22.27 23.35 28.66
N HIS A 482 22.45 24.64 28.98
CA HIS A 482 21.41 25.49 29.52
C HIS A 482 21.09 26.59 28.52
N ASP A 483 19.86 26.59 27.99
CA ASP A 483 19.32 27.54 27.02
C ASP A 483 18.39 28.54 27.73
N MET A 484 18.73 29.83 27.67
CA MET A 484 18.06 30.90 28.40
C MET A 484 17.78 32.11 27.52
#